data_6e8e9155196a1ea0d1c3c13f6788b1e5
#
_entry.id   6e8e9155196a1ea0d1c3c13f6788b1e5
#
_cell.length_a   1.000
_cell.length_b   1.000
_cell.length_c   1.000
_cell.angle_alpha   90.00
_cell.angle_beta   90.00
_cell.angle_gamma   90.00
#
_symmetry.space_group_name_H-M   'P 1'
#
loop_
_entity.id
_entity.type
_entity.pdbx_description
1 polymer ?
#
loop_
_entity_poly.entity_id
_entity_poly.type
_entity_poly.pdbx_seq_one_letter_code
_entity_poly.pdbx_strand_id
1 'polypeptide(L)'
;MHSQIQYTRPDGQSVNAYLAEPEQGSNGPGVVVIQEWWGLDDQIKAVADQLAAAGYRALVSDLYRGKLALEAKEAEHLMGDLNFGDVASQDIRGAVQHLKKTGSPKVAVTGFCMGGALTLLSAVHVPELDASVVWYGYPPLEYVDASKIQKPLQGHWALHDEFFPISGVDQLEVNLKAANTPYTFYRYDAKHAFTNPEADARHLPPLQYNAAATKEAWQRTHAFLKIHVG
;
A
#
# COMPACT_ATOMS: atom_id res chain seq x y z
N MET A 1 7.52 -12.07 -14.81
CA MET A 1 6.50 -13.16 -14.85
C MET A 1 5.48 -12.93 -13.75
N HIS A 2 4.22 -13.33 -13.96
CA HIS A 2 3.19 -13.22 -12.90
C HIS A 2 2.39 -14.53 -12.76
N SER A 3 1.83 -14.74 -11.57
CA SER A 3 1.04 -15.93 -11.23
C SER A 3 -0.01 -15.62 -10.17
N GLN A 4 -1.10 -16.38 -10.19
CA GLN A 4 -2.03 -16.45 -9.07
C GLN A 4 -1.49 -17.48 -8.08
N ILE A 5 -1.39 -17.07 -6.82
CA ILE A 5 -0.90 -17.91 -5.74
C ILE A 5 -1.86 -17.91 -4.54
N GLN A 6 -1.61 -18.80 -3.60
CA GLN A 6 -2.17 -18.73 -2.26
C GLN A 6 -1.05 -18.64 -1.23
N TYR A 7 -1.26 -17.87 -0.19
CA TYR A 7 -0.40 -17.87 0.99
C TYR A 7 -1.23 -18.08 2.26
N THR A 8 -0.56 -18.42 3.35
CA THR A 8 -1.22 -18.69 4.63
C THR A 8 -1.04 -17.48 5.56
N ARG A 9 -2.13 -17.03 6.16
CA ARG A 9 -2.16 -16.01 7.21
C ARG A 9 -1.58 -16.57 8.52
N PRO A 10 -1.15 -15.74 9.49
CA PRO A 10 -0.73 -16.21 10.81
C PRO A 10 -1.77 -17.07 11.54
N ASP A 11 -3.06 -16.81 11.34
CA ASP A 11 -4.16 -17.61 11.92
C ASP A 11 -4.45 -18.93 11.19
N GLY A 12 -3.69 -19.25 10.13
CA GLY A 12 -3.81 -20.49 9.36
C GLY A 12 -4.79 -20.44 8.18
N GLN A 13 -5.52 -19.33 7.98
CA GLN A 13 -6.40 -19.19 6.82
C GLN A 13 -5.60 -18.92 5.55
N SER A 14 -6.12 -19.35 4.38
CA SER A 14 -5.51 -19.10 3.07
C SER A 14 -6.09 -17.86 2.42
N VAL A 15 -5.21 -17.11 1.74
CA VAL A 15 -5.56 -15.91 0.97
C VAL A 15 -5.05 -16.06 -0.45
N ASN A 16 -5.89 -15.75 -1.44
CA ASN A 16 -5.47 -15.64 -2.83
C ASN A 16 -4.69 -14.35 -3.05
N ALA A 17 -3.72 -14.39 -3.94
CA ALA A 17 -2.90 -13.24 -4.26
C ALA A 17 -2.40 -13.27 -5.71
N TYR A 18 -2.10 -12.08 -6.24
CA TYR A 18 -1.35 -11.91 -7.47
C TYR A 18 0.12 -11.67 -7.13
N LEU A 19 1.01 -12.50 -7.65
CA LEU A 19 2.45 -12.37 -7.50
C LEU A 19 3.10 -12.04 -8.84
N ALA A 20 3.76 -10.89 -8.91
CA ALA A 20 4.62 -10.49 -10.02
C ALA A 20 6.10 -10.62 -9.60
N GLU A 21 6.89 -11.31 -10.41
CA GLU A 21 8.30 -11.56 -10.15
C GLU A 21 9.18 -11.02 -11.27
N PRO A 22 10.39 -10.53 -10.93
CA PRO A 22 11.38 -10.10 -11.92
C PRO A 22 11.75 -11.25 -12.88
N GLU A 23 12.13 -10.92 -14.11
CA GLU A 23 12.62 -11.93 -15.08
C GLU A 23 13.90 -12.63 -14.63
N GLN A 24 14.68 -11.97 -13.80
CA GLN A 24 16.01 -12.44 -13.36
C GLN A 24 15.95 -13.40 -12.14
N GLY A 25 14.77 -13.80 -11.71
CA GLY A 25 14.60 -14.81 -10.66
C GLY A 25 13.91 -14.32 -9.39
N SER A 26 13.58 -15.27 -8.50
CA SER A 26 12.69 -15.11 -7.35
C SER A 26 13.38 -14.71 -6.02
N ASN A 27 14.68 -14.39 -6.02
CA ASN A 27 15.43 -14.08 -4.80
C ASN A 27 15.68 -12.57 -4.62
N GLY A 28 14.78 -11.73 -5.06
CA GLY A 28 14.86 -10.28 -4.93
C GLY A 28 14.11 -9.74 -3.71
N PRO A 29 14.29 -8.43 -3.40
CA PRO A 29 13.51 -7.77 -2.35
C PRO A 29 12.02 -7.83 -2.64
N GLY A 30 11.21 -7.93 -1.57
CA GLY A 30 9.76 -8.07 -1.68
C GLY A 30 9.03 -6.75 -1.47
N VAL A 31 7.90 -6.60 -2.14
CA VAL A 31 6.94 -5.50 -1.88
C VAL A 31 5.53 -6.09 -1.83
N VAL A 32 4.86 -5.97 -0.70
CA VAL A 32 3.42 -6.22 -0.61
C VAL A 32 2.70 -4.96 -1.06
N VAL A 33 1.82 -5.09 -2.04
CA VAL A 33 1.02 -4.00 -2.61
C VAL A 33 -0.42 -4.13 -2.12
N ILE A 34 -0.96 -3.07 -1.55
CA ILE A 34 -2.33 -3.05 -1.04
C ILE A 34 -3.21 -2.23 -1.97
N GLN A 35 -4.30 -2.84 -2.41
CA GLN A 35 -5.30 -2.31 -3.33
C GLN A 35 -5.99 -1.04 -2.83
N GLU A 36 -6.53 -0.27 -3.75
CA GLU A 36 -7.58 0.71 -3.47
C GLU A 36 -8.91 0.02 -3.11
N TRP A 37 -9.95 0.77 -2.84
CA TRP A 37 -11.28 0.23 -2.49
C TRP A 37 -11.99 -0.53 -3.63
N TRP A 38 -11.40 -0.56 -4.85
CA TRP A 38 -11.94 -1.27 -6.01
C TRP A 38 -11.73 -2.78 -5.99
N GLY A 39 -10.78 -3.27 -5.21
CA GLY A 39 -10.40 -4.68 -5.16
C GLY A 39 -9.09 -4.97 -5.90
N LEU A 40 -8.84 -6.26 -6.14
CA LEU A 40 -7.68 -6.76 -6.89
C LEU A 40 -7.93 -6.60 -8.40
N ASP A 41 -8.08 -5.37 -8.87
CA ASP A 41 -8.34 -5.02 -10.26
C ASP A 41 -7.06 -5.01 -11.14
N ASP A 42 -7.21 -4.72 -12.43
CA ASP A 42 -6.06 -4.71 -13.35
C ASP A 42 -5.13 -3.52 -13.11
N GLN A 43 -5.63 -2.42 -12.55
CA GLN A 43 -4.82 -1.26 -12.19
C GLN A 43 -3.81 -1.62 -11.10
N ILE A 44 -4.24 -2.29 -10.02
CA ILE A 44 -3.32 -2.64 -8.93
C ILE A 44 -2.37 -3.78 -9.31
N LYS A 45 -2.78 -4.68 -10.21
CA LYS A 45 -1.89 -5.68 -10.81
C LYS A 45 -0.80 -5.02 -11.66
N ALA A 46 -1.15 -3.98 -12.43
CA ALA A 46 -0.18 -3.21 -13.22
C ALA A 46 0.87 -2.53 -12.32
N VAL A 47 0.49 -2.07 -11.12
CA VAL A 47 1.45 -1.57 -10.12
C VAL A 47 2.43 -2.66 -9.69
N ALA A 48 1.94 -3.87 -9.44
CA ALA A 48 2.81 -5.00 -9.09
C ALA A 48 3.76 -5.37 -10.24
N ASP A 49 3.27 -5.38 -11.48
CA ASP A 49 4.08 -5.64 -12.67
C ASP A 49 5.15 -4.56 -12.88
N GLN A 50 4.83 -3.28 -12.62
CA GLN A 50 5.80 -2.18 -12.64
C GLN A 50 6.91 -2.37 -11.61
N LEU A 51 6.57 -2.79 -10.39
CA LEU A 51 7.55 -3.08 -9.34
C LEU A 51 8.40 -4.31 -9.71
N ALA A 52 7.80 -5.33 -10.31
CA ALA A 52 8.54 -6.49 -10.80
C ALA A 52 9.54 -6.13 -11.90
N ALA A 53 9.15 -5.25 -12.84
CA ALA A 53 10.06 -4.71 -13.86
C ALA A 53 11.22 -3.89 -13.24
N ALA A 54 11.01 -3.31 -12.05
CA ALA A 54 12.04 -2.60 -11.28
C ALA A 54 12.91 -3.52 -10.39
N GLY A 55 12.67 -4.84 -10.42
CA GLY A 55 13.48 -5.83 -9.72
C GLY A 55 12.93 -6.32 -8.37
N TYR A 56 11.69 -5.96 -8.02
CA TYR A 56 11.05 -6.39 -6.78
C TYR A 56 10.11 -7.57 -7.01
N ARG A 57 9.99 -8.46 -6.04
CA ARG A 57 8.91 -9.45 -5.99
C ARG A 57 7.67 -8.77 -5.40
N ALA A 58 6.67 -8.50 -6.22
CA ALA A 58 5.49 -7.72 -5.82
C ALA A 58 4.28 -8.64 -5.63
N LEU A 59 3.69 -8.63 -4.43
CA LEU A 59 2.54 -9.45 -4.06
C LEU A 59 1.34 -8.58 -3.72
N VAL A 60 0.22 -8.78 -4.41
CA VAL A 60 -1.06 -8.12 -4.13
C VAL A 60 -2.01 -9.13 -3.49
N SER A 61 -2.38 -8.89 -2.24
CA SER A 61 -3.36 -9.72 -1.53
C SER A 61 -4.78 -9.45 -2.03
N ASP A 62 -5.58 -10.48 -2.25
CA ASP A 62 -7.00 -10.34 -2.55
C ASP A 62 -7.80 -10.14 -1.26
N LEU A 63 -7.96 -8.88 -0.86
CA LEU A 63 -8.63 -8.52 0.40
C LEU A 63 -10.15 -8.76 0.35
N TYR A 64 -10.74 -8.75 -0.84
CA TYR A 64 -12.17 -8.93 -1.03
C TYR A 64 -12.57 -10.36 -1.41
N ARG A 65 -11.60 -11.30 -1.36
CA ARG A 65 -11.85 -12.74 -1.57
C ARG A 65 -12.54 -13.03 -2.93
N GLY A 66 -12.02 -12.46 -4.00
CA GLY A 66 -12.48 -12.65 -5.36
C GLY A 66 -13.53 -11.63 -5.83
N LYS A 67 -13.94 -10.71 -4.98
CA LYS A 67 -14.89 -9.65 -5.38
C LYS A 67 -14.15 -8.43 -5.91
N LEU A 68 -14.80 -7.73 -6.85
CA LEU A 68 -14.38 -6.44 -7.40
C LEU A 68 -15.54 -5.46 -7.32
N ALA A 69 -15.26 -4.21 -7.00
CA ALA A 69 -16.25 -3.15 -7.05
C ALA A 69 -16.20 -2.45 -8.41
N LEU A 70 -17.33 -2.38 -9.09
CA LEU A 70 -17.48 -1.66 -10.35
C LEU A 70 -17.95 -0.22 -10.14
N GLU A 71 -18.66 0.03 -9.04
CA GLU A 71 -19.22 1.33 -8.68
C GLU A 71 -18.81 1.73 -7.25
N ALA A 72 -18.80 3.05 -6.98
CA ALA A 72 -18.38 3.60 -5.69
C ALA A 72 -19.18 3.04 -4.50
N LYS A 73 -20.51 2.85 -4.67
CA LYS A 73 -21.38 2.30 -3.62
C LYS A 73 -21.02 0.86 -3.26
N GLU A 74 -20.66 0.06 -4.24
CA GLU A 74 -20.17 -1.32 -4.02
C GLU A 74 -18.80 -1.31 -3.34
N ALA A 75 -17.90 -0.42 -3.77
CA ALA A 75 -16.60 -0.25 -3.15
C ALA A 75 -16.71 0.17 -1.67
N GLU A 76 -17.61 1.11 -1.37
CA GLU A 76 -17.90 1.53 0.01
C GLU A 76 -18.41 0.35 0.86
N HIS A 77 -19.31 -0.46 0.33
CA HIS A 77 -19.82 -1.64 1.01
C HIS A 77 -18.73 -2.68 1.28
N LEU A 78 -17.94 -3.06 0.26
CA LEU A 78 -16.87 -4.03 0.40
C LEU A 78 -15.78 -3.55 1.37
N MET A 79 -15.42 -2.27 1.32
CA MET A 79 -14.49 -1.66 2.27
C MET A 79 -15.05 -1.65 3.69
N GLY A 80 -16.34 -1.35 3.85
CA GLY A 80 -17.03 -1.32 5.14
C GLY A 80 -17.11 -2.67 5.83
N ASP A 81 -17.10 -3.77 5.07
CA ASP A 81 -17.09 -5.14 5.60
C ASP A 81 -15.70 -5.59 6.08
N LEU A 82 -14.63 -4.85 5.78
CA LEU A 82 -13.28 -5.21 6.21
C LEU A 82 -13.02 -4.83 7.67
N ASN A 83 -12.48 -5.76 8.42
CA ASN A 83 -11.80 -5.44 9.68
C ASN A 83 -10.35 -5.03 9.39
N PHE A 84 -10.05 -3.73 9.39
CA PHE A 84 -8.73 -3.19 9.04
C PHE A 84 -7.61 -3.69 9.96
N GLY A 85 -7.90 -3.91 11.24
CA GLY A 85 -6.93 -4.48 12.18
C GLY A 85 -6.59 -5.94 11.86
N ASP A 86 -7.59 -6.73 11.50
CA ASP A 86 -7.40 -8.11 11.04
C ASP A 86 -6.65 -8.16 9.70
N VAL A 87 -7.05 -7.32 8.74
CA VAL A 87 -6.36 -7.23 7.45
C VAL A 87 -4.87 -6.93 7.65
N ALA A 88 -4.53 -5.92 8.45
CA ALA A 88 -3.13 -5.55 8.68
C ALA A 88 -2.35 -6.67 9.40
N SER A 89 -2.89 -7.21 10.49
CA SER A 89 -2.20 -8.18 11.35
C SER A 89 -2.23 -9.62 10.85
N GLN A 90 -3.13 -9.96 9.92
CA GLN A 90 -3.28 -11.29 9.37
C GLN A 90 -2.98 -11.33 7.86
N ASP A 91 -3.79 -10.66 7.02
CA ASP A 91 -3.58 -10.72 5.56
C ASP A 91 -2.23 -10.15 5.15
N ILE A 92 -1.94 -8.90 5.52
CA ILE A 92 -0.71 -8.23 5.10
C ILE A 92 0.51 -8.85 5.79
N ARG A 93 0.41 -9.17 7.07
CA ARG A 93 1.47 -9.88 7.77
C ARG A 93 1.78 -11.24 7.15
N GLY A 94 0.76 -12.02 6.78
CA GLY A 94 0.92 -13.30 6.08
C GLY A 94 1.62 -13.13 4.72
N ALA A 95 1.28 -12.09 3.96
CA ALA A 95 1.93 -11.75 2.70
C ALA A 95 3.42 -11.40 2.89
N VAL A 96 3.76 -10.59 3.90
CA VAL A 96 5.14 -10.27 4.27
C VAL A 96 5.92 -11.54 4.63
N GLN A 97 5.35 -12.38 5.50
CA GLN A 97 5.97 -13.65 5.90
C GLN A 97 6.15 -14.60 4.72
N HIS A 98 5.17 -14.67 3.80
CA HIS A 98 5.27 -15.48 2.58
C HIS A 98 6.43 -15.04 1.70
N LEU A 99 6.56 -13.74 1.40
CA LEU A 99 7.67 -13.22 0.59
C LEU A 99 9.02 -13.50 1.25
N LYS A 100 9.15 -13.29 2.56
CA LYS A 100 10.39 -13.62 3.30
C LYS A 100 10.71 -15.10 3.25
N LYS A 101 9.73 -15.96 3.50
CA LYS A 101 9.91 -17.43 3.48
C LYS A 101 10.29 -17.96 2.09
N THR A 102 9.85 -17.29 1.03
CA THR A 102 10.06 -17.71 -0.36
C THR A 102 11.22 -17.01 -1.06
N GLY A 103 12.09 -16.28 -0.33
CA GLY A 103 13.36 -15.80 -0.84
C GLY A 103 13.61 -14.30 -0.81
N SER A 104 12.65 -13.49 -0.34
CA SER A 104 12.88 -12.04 -0.19
C SER A 104 13.59 -11.73 1.13
N PRO A 105 14.84 -11.21 1.10
CA PRO A 105 15.59 -10.92 2.32
C PRO A 105 14.98 -9.78 3.14
N LYS A 106 14.39 -8.81 2.43
CA LYS A 106 13.65 -7.69 3.01
C LYS A 106 12.34 -7.49 2.27
N VAL A 107 11.32 -6.97 2.97
CA VAL A 107 9.98 -6.75 2.43
C VAL A 107 9.45 -5.39 2.86
N ALA A 108 9.07 -4.57 1.88
CA ALA A 108 8.30 -3.35 2.10
C ALA A 108 6.79 -3.62 1.93
N VAL A 109 5.99 -2.73 2.50
CA VAL A 109 4.55 -2.67 2.25
C VAL A 109 4.24 -1.32 1.61
N THR A 110 3.44 -1.30 0.55
CA THR A 110 2.94 -0.09 -0.09
C THR A 110 1.45 -0.22 -0.39
N GLY A 111 0.70 0.87 -0.31
CA GLY A 111 -0.74 0.83 -0.58
C GLY A 111 -1.34 2.19 -0.86
N PHE A 112 -2.45 2.18 -1.58
CA PHE A 112 -3.08 3.33 -2.21
C PHE A 112 -4.49 3.55 -1.63
N CYS A 113 -4.88 4.78 -1.30
CA CYS A 113 -6.21 5.10 -0.76
C CYS A 113 -6.51 4.29 0.52
N MET A 114 -7.51 3.43 0.53
CA MET A 114 -7.77 2.43 1.57
C MET A 114 -6.48 1.64 1.91
N GLY A 115 -5.74 1.23 0.88
CA GLY A 115 -4.46 0.53 1.05
C GLY A 115 -3.38 1.40 1.70
N GLY A 116 -3.42 2.71 1.56
CA GLY A 116 -2.57 3.63 2.29
C GLY A 116 -2.84 3.59 3.80
N ALA A 117 -4.11 3.60 4.18
CA ALA A 117 -4.53 3.44 5.57
C ALA A 117 -4.07 2.08 6.15
N LEU A 118 -4.25 1.00 5.38
CA LEU A 118 -3.79 -0.34 5.75
C LEU A 118 -2.26 -0.45 5.83
N THR A 119 -1.53 0.31 5.01
CA THR A 119 -0.06 0.39 5.08
C THR A 119 0.41 1.00 6.40
N LEU A 120 -0.24 2.07 6.87
CA LEU A 120 0.06 2.66 8.18
C LEU A 120 -0.25 1.69 9.32
N LEU A 121 -1.40 0.99 9.28
CA LEU A 121 -1.73 -0.04 10.26
C LEU A 121 -0.74 -1.21 10.21
N SER A 122 -0.27 -1.59 9.01
CA SER A 122 0.75 -2.61 8.87
C SER A 122 2.08 -2.18 9.48
N ALA A 123 2.47 -0.90 9.35
CA ALA A 123 3.66 -0.36 10.00
C ALA A 123 3.58 -0.44 11.54
N VAL A 124 2.37 -0.40 12.11
CA VAL A 124 2.11 -0.57 13.56
C VAL A 124 2.11 -2.04 13.98
N HIS A 125 1.53 -2.94 13.15
CA HIS A 125 1.16 -4.30 13.57
C HIS A 125 2.03 -5.42 12.95
N VAL A 126 2.88 -5.13 11.96
CA VAL A 126 3.69 -6.13 11.25
C VAL A 126 5.18 -5.93 11.58
N PRO A 127 5.70 -6.58 12.62
CA PRO A 127 7.09 -6.37 13.05
C PRO A 127 8.13 -6.88 12.03
N GLU A 128 7.73 -7.76 11.13
CA GLU A 128 8.61 -8.36 10.11
C GLU A 128 8.82 -7.46 8.89
N LEU A 129 8.03 -6.38 8.68
CA LEU A 129 8.25 -5.47 7.57
C LEU A 129 9.52 -4.63 7.75
N ASP A 130 10.13 -4.21 6.64
CA ASP A 130 11.40 -3.47 6.66
C ASP A 130 11.25 -2.00 6.24
N ALA A 131 10.20 -1.65 5.50
CA ALA A 131 9.87 -0.28 5.10
C ALA A 131 8.40 -0.16 4.68
N SER A 132 7.85 1.07 4.70
CA SER A 132 6.47 1.34 4.30
C SER A 132 6.37 2.55 3.39
N VAL A 133 5.52 2.48 2.35
CA VAL A 133 5.21 3.61 1.47
C VAL A 133 3.70 3.81 1.41
N VAL A 134 3.23 4.93 1.90
CA VAL A 134 1.82 5.29 2.00
C VAL A 134 1.44 6.24 0.87
N TRP A 135 0.34 5.96 0.17
CA TRP A 135 -0.20 6.81 -0.87
C TRP A 135 -1.60 7.28 -0.51
N TYR A 136 -1.74 8.58 -0.29
CA TYR A 136 -3.01 9.32 -0.09
C TYR A 136 -4.08 8.57 0.72
N GLY A 137 -3.68 7.98 1.86
CA GLY A 137 -4.63 7.31 2.74
C GLY A 137 -4.10 7.11 4.15
N TYR A 138 -4.92 7.38 5.17
CA TYR A 138 -4.62 7.13 6.58
C TYR A 138 -5.88 6.67 7.33
N PRO A 139 -5.75 5.78 8.34
CA PRO A 139 -6.89 5.40 9.18
C PRO A 139 -7.19 6.49 10.20
N PRO A 140 -8.30 6.41 10.96
CA PRO A 140 -8.47 7.24 12.14
C PRO A 140 -7.23 7.17 13.02
N LEU A 141 -6.67 8.35 13.38
CA LEU A 141 -5.32 8.45 13.95
C LEU A 141 -5.19 7.83 15.33
N GLU A 142 -6.29 7.62 16.04
CA GLU A 142 -6.32 6.88 17.30
C GLU A 142 -5.87 5.40 17.16
N TYR A 143 -5.92 4.84 15.96
CA TYR A 143 -5.42 3.49 15.67
C TYR A 143 -3.94 3.46 15.24
N VAL A 144 -3.31 4.62 15.09
CA VAL A 144 -1.91 4.73 14.68
C VAL A 144 -1.03 5.02 15.90
N ASP A 145 -0.59 3.97 16.57
CA ASP A 145 0.42 4.09 17.62
C ASP A 145 1.80 4.34 16.98
N ALA A 146 2.16 5.61 16.82
CA ALA A 146 3.41 6.03 16.19
C ALA A 146 4.66 5.47 16.89
N SER A 147 4.58 5.17 18.19
CA SER A 147 5.70 4.60 18.96
C SER A 147 6.09 3.18 18.51
N LYS A 148 5.17 2.47 17.85
CA LYS A 148 5.40 1.14 17.28
C LYS A 148 5.96 1.17 15.87
N ILE A 149 5.91 2.31 15.18
CA ILE A 149 6.47 2.47 13.83
C ILE A 149 7.97 2.75 13.94
N GLN A 150 8.77 1.70 13.89
CA GLN A 150 10.22 1.78 14.05
C GLN A 150 10.99 1.66 12.73
N LYS A 151 10.31 1.33 11.64
CA LYS A 151 10.90 1.16 10.32
C LYS A 151 10.66 2.40 9.46
N PRO A 152 11.51 2.66 8.46
CA PRO A 152 11.35 3.80 7.57
C PRO A 152 9.97 3.87 6.92
N LEU A 153 9.37 5.05 6.97
CA LEU A 153 8.05 5.36 6.44
C LEU A 153 8.16 6.49 5.41
N GLN A 154 7.66 6.29 4.20
CA GLN A 154 7.48 7.34 3.21
C GLN A 154 5.99 7.59 2.99
N GLY A 155 5.59 8.84 2.80
CA GLY A 155 4.20 9.19 2.50
C GLY A 155 4.09 10.14 1.32
N HIS A 156 3.11 9.90 0.44
CA HIS A 156 2.75 10.72 -0.71
C HIS A 156 1.32 11.23 -0.55
N TRP A 157 1.16 12.55 -0.41
CA TRP A 157 -0.09 13.18 -0.01
C TRP A 157 -0.55 14.20 -1.03
N ALA A 158 -1.84 14.21 -1.33
CA ALA A 158 -2.45 15.20 -2.21
C ALA A 158 -2.95 16.39 -1.38
N LEU A 159 -2.64 17.61 -1.81
CA LEU A 159 -3.04 18.84 -1.11
C LEU A 159 -4.55 19.11 -1.18
N HIS A 160 -5.21 18.61 -2.23
CA HIS A 160 -6.63 18.82 -2.50
C HIS A 160 -7.43 17.51 -2.32
N ASP A 161 -6.99 16.66 -1.39
CA ASP A 161 -7.69 15.41 -1.09
C ASP A 161 -8.93 15.66 -0.21
N GLU A 162 -10.10 15.29 -0.75
CA GLU A 162 -11.39 15.44 -0.03
C GLU A 162 -11.72 14.20 0.82
N PHE A 163 -11.11 13.04 0.53
CA PHE A 163 -11.31 11.81 1.32
C PHE A 163 -10.36 11.72 2.51
N PHE A 164 -9.12 12.17 2.33
CA PHE A 164 -8.08 12.19 3.36
C PHE A 164 -7.49 13.58 3.48
N PRO A 165 -8.21 14.52 4.16
CA PRO A 165 -7.78 15.92 4.25
C PRO A 165 -6.37 16.09 4.78
N ILE A 166 -5.64 17.05 4.21
CA ILE A 166 -4.23 17.30 4.53
C ILE A 166 -4.01 17.64 6.02
N SER A 167 -5.02 18.17 6.70
CA SER A 167 -4.96 18.44 8.15
C SER A 167 -4.75 17.16 8.98
N GLY A 168 -5.29 16.02 8.55
CA GLY A 168 -5.03 14.74 9.19
C GLY A 168 -3.60 14.26 8.97
N VAL A 169 -3.03 14.54 7.80
CA VAL A 169 -1.60 14.28 7.51
C VAL A 169 -0.70 15.13 8.39
N ASP A 170 -1.04 16.41 8.58
CA ASP A 170 -0.29 17.32 9.46
C ASP A 170 -0.32 16.82 10.92
N GLN A 171 -1.47 16.34 11.39
CA GLN A 171 -1.58 15.74 12.72
C GLN A 171 -0.79 14.42 12.83
N LEU A 172 -0.83 13.57 11.79
CA LEU A 172 -0.01 12.36 11.73
C LEU A 172 1.48 12.69 11.83
N GLU A 173 1.95 13.73 11.12
CA GLU A 173 3.34 14.20 11.23
C GLU A 173 3.71 14.62 12.65
N VAL A 174 2.82 15.32 13.35
CA VAL A 174 3.04 15.70 14.77
C VAL A 174 3.23 14.45 15.63
N ASN A 175 2.39 13.42 15.43
CA ASN A 175 2.45 12.18 16.20
C ASN A 175 3.75 11.40 15.91
N LEU A 176 4.15 11.30 14.63
CA LEU A 176 5.38 10.62 14.21
C LEU A 176 6.63 11.33 14.74
N LYS A 177 6.66 12.67 14.71
CA LYS A 177 7.75 13.47 15.30
C LYS A 177 7.87 13.24 16.80
N ALA A 178 6.77 13.26 17.51
CA ALA A 178 6.74 13.02 18.96
C ALA A 178 7.26 11.62 19.34
N ALA A 179 7.04 10.63 18.49
CA ALA A 179 7.51 9.26 18.66
C ALA A 179 8.94 9.02 18.13
N ASN A 180 9.59 10.01 17.52
CA ASN A 180 10.88 9.88 16.83
C ASN A 180 10.87 8.82 15.73
N THR A 181 9.73 8.62 15.06
CA THR A 181 9.61 7.70 13.93
C THR A 181 10.43 8.18 12.72
N PRO A 182 11.19 7.33 12.04
CA PRO A 182 11.88 7.71 10.81
C PRO A 182 10.90 7.81 9.64
N TYR A 183 10.51 9.01 9.26
CA TYR A 183 9.57 9.23 8.15
C TYR A 183 10.02 10.33 7.20
N THR A 184 9.46 10.30 5.96
CA THR A 184 9.59 11.35 4.96
C THR A 184 8.27 11.50 4.23
N PHE A 185 7.67 12.70 4.30
CA PHE A 185 6.39 13.00 3.66
C PHE A 185 6.57 13.99 2.52
N TYR A 186 5.89 13.73 1.41
CA TYR A 186 5.83 14.58 0.23
C TYR A 186 4.39 15.00 -0.03
N ARG A 187 4.20 16.25 -0.38
CA ARG A 187 2.91 16.86 -0.71
C ARG A 187 2.89 17.29 -2.15
N TYR A 188 1.80 17.02 -2.85
CA TYR A 188 1.64 17.30 -4.28
C TYR A 188 0.42 18.18 -4.49
N ASP A 189 0.52 19.13 -5.42
CA ASP A 189 -0.62 19.91 -5.92
C ASP A 189 -1.49 18.99 -6.80
N ALA A 190 -2.29 18.17 -6.15
CA ALA A 190 -3.07 17.09 -6.75
C ALA A 190 -4.31 16.79 -5.91
N LYS A 191 -5.26 16.04 -6.52
CA LYS A 191 -6.43 15.47 -5.85
C LYS A 191 -6.17 14.01 -5.45
N HIS A 192 -7.18 13.40 -4.80
CA HIS A 192 -7.13 11.98 -4.44
C HIS A 192 -6.88 11.07 -5.65
N ALA A 193 -6.24 9.94 -5.43
CA ALA A 193 -5.89 8.94 -6.45
C ALA A 193 -5.04 9.50 -7.61
N PHE A 194 -4.21 10.51 -7.37
CA PHE A 194 -3.42 11.18 -8.41
C PHE A 194 -2.47 10.27 -9.18
N THR A 195 -2.14 9.10 -8.65
CA THR A 195 -1.29 8.11 -9.34
C THR A 195 -2.08 7.04 -10.09
N ASN A 196 -3.39 7.00 -9.97
CA ASN A 196 -4.22 6.03 -10.64
C ASN A 196 -4.65 6.56 -12.02
N PRO A 197 -4.17 5.99 -13.14
CA PRO A 197 -4.51 6.47 -14.48
C PRO A 197 -6.00 6.29 -14.83
N GLU A 198 -6.72 5.44 -14.09
CA GLU A 198 -8.16 5.24 -14.26
C GLU A 198 -9.02 6.19 -13.42
N ALA A 199 -8.40 7.07 -12.61
CA ALA A 199 -9.12 7.97 -11.69
C ALA A 199 -10.18 8.82 -12.41
N ASP A 200 -9.83 9.39 -13.56
CA ASP A 200 -10.74 10.26 -14.34
C ASP A 200 -11.92 9.47 -14.92
N ALA A 201 -11.70 8.20 -15.31
CA ALA A 201 -12.73 7.33 -15.85
C ALA A 201 -13.76 6.87 -14.80
N ARG A 202 -13.45 7.01 -13.51
CA ARG A 202 -14.40 6.71 -12.43
C ARG A 202 -15.49 7.76 -12.28
N HIS A 203 -15.35 8.94 -12.91
CA HIS A 203 -16.32 10.06 -12.87
C HIS A 203 -16.69 10.52 -11.44
N LEU A 204 -15.77 10.39 -10.49
CA LEU A 204 -15.91 10.89 -9.12
C LEU A 204 -15.14 12.20 -8.98
N PRO A 205 -15.80 13.35 -8.71
CA PRO A 205 -15.14 14.67 -8.71
C PRO A 205 -13.90 14.82 -7.82
N PRO A 206 -13.81 14.14 -6.65
CA PRO A 206 -12.61 14.19 -5.82
C PRO A 206 -11.39 13.44 -6.39
N LEU A 207 -11.59 12.54 -7.38
CA LEU A 207 -10.51 11.78 -7.99
C LEU A 207 -9.96 12.53 -9.21
N GLN A 208 -8.63 12.50 -9.38
CA GLN A 208 -8.00 13.05 -10.61
C GLN A 208 -6.60 12.49 -10.79
N TYR A 209 -6.30 11.94 -11.97
CA TYR A 209 -4.95 11.57 -12.34
C TYR A 209 -4.07 12.82 -12.56
N ASN A 210 -2.83 12.77 -12.07
CA ASN A 210 -1.84 13.83 -12.31
C ASN A 210 -0.50 13.22 -12.72
N ALA A 211 -0.21 13.23 -14.01
CA ALA A 211 0.98 12.60 -14.57
C ALA A 211 2.30 13.13 -14.00
N ALA A 212 2.39 14.45 -13.76
CA ALA A 212 3.61 15.07 -13.23
C ALA A 212 3.86 14.64 -11.77
N ALA A 213 2.84 14.74 -10.92
CA ALA A 213 2.90 14.30 -9.53
C ALA A 213 3.19 12.78 -9.44
N THR A 214 2.56 11.98 -10.31
CA THR A 214 2.77 10.54 -10.40
C THR A 214 4.23 10.20 -10.69
N LYS A 215 4.80 10.81 -11.72
CA LYS A 215 6.20 10.60 -12.12
C LYS A 215 7.15 10.93 -10.97
N GLU A 216 6.97 12.07 -10.33
CA GLU A 216 7.83 12.50 -9.23
C GLU A 216 7.70 11.59 -8.01
N ALA A 217 6.47 11.23 -7.63
CA ALA A 217 6.21 10.36 -6.50
C ALA A 217 6.81 8.95 -6.69
N TRP A 218 6.68 8.37 -7.88
CA TRP A 218 7.30 7.08 -8.19
C TRP A 218 8.84 7.14 -8.21
N GLN A 219 9.45 8.22 -8.70
CA GLN A 219 10.91 8.40 -8.62
C GLN A 219 11.39 8.38 -7.16
N ARG A 220 10.68 9.09 -6.27
CA ARG A 220 10.96 9.11 -4.83
C ARG A 220 10.76 7.74 -4.18
N THR A 221 9.69 7.04 -4.56
CA THR A 221 9.40 5.68 -4.08
C THR A 221 10.48 4.68 -4.50
N HIS A 222 10.90 4.68 -5.76
CA HIS A 222 11.97 3.79 -6.21
C HIS A 222 13.29 4.07 -5.49
N ALA A 223 13.64 5.34 -5.27
CA ALA A 223 14.83 5.71 -4.50
C ALA A 223 14.74 5.22 -3.05
N PHE A 224 13.58 5.38 -2.40
CA PHE A 224 13.32 4.92 -1.04
C PHE A 224 13.40 3.39 -0.93
N LEU A 225 12.72 2.66 -1.80
CA LEU A 225 12.73 1.20 -1.80
C LEU A 225 14.15 0.64 -2.03
N LYS A 226 14.93 1.25 -2.95
CA LYS A 226 16.31 0.86 -3.21
C LYS A 226 17.20 1.01 -1.98
N ILE A 227 17.01 2.04 -1.16
CA ILE A 227 17.80 2.27 0.05
C ILE A 227 17.43 1.29 1.16
N HIS A 228 16.15 0.99 1.34
CA HIS A 228 15.67 0.30 2.53
C HIS A 228 15.48 -1.20 2.34
N VAL A 229 15.12 -1.65 1.14
CA VAL A 229 14.85 -3.07 0.86
C VAL A 229 15.64 -3.63 -0.33
N GLY A 230 16.17 -2.76 -1.24
CA GLY A 230 16.96 -3.16 -2.42
C GLY A 230 18.37 -3.64 -2.11
#